data_9eae988780bc79baddeda196127e573d
#
_entry.id   9eae988780bc79baddeda196127e573d
#
_cell.length_a   1.000
_cell.length_b   1.000
_cell.length_c   1.000
_cell.angle_alpha   90.00
_cell.angle_beta   90.00
_cell.angle_gamma   90.00
#
_symmetry.space_group_name_H-M   'P 1'
#
loop_
_entity.id
_entity.type
_entity.pdbx_description
1 polymer ?
#
loop_
_entity_poly.entity_id
_entity_poly.type
_entity_poly.pdbx_seq_one_letter_code
_entity_poly.pdbx_strand_id
1 'polypeptide(L)'
;MSKRVLVVEDEADIRRLISIKLKGAGYDVSTANDGEEGLAAAVRDKPDLIVSDVMMPKKDGYTMVREVREALGSEAPVVIMLTSLGQRTDVATGLDAGADDYIVKPFAPRELIQRIEVVMLRHEQQRT
;
A
#
# COMPACT_ATOMS: atom_id res chain seq x y z
N MET A 1 10.49 1.22 17.48
CA MET A 1 10.84 1.83 16.20
C MET A 1 9.59 2.00 15.34
N SER A 2 9.55 3.09 14.60
CA SER A 2 8.40 3.36 13.73
C SER A 2 8.36 2.41 12.55
N LYS A 3 7.17 1.94 12.21
CA LYS A 3 6.97 1.18 10.98
C LYS A 3 7.08 2.12 9.79
N ARG A 4 7.67 1.64 8.70
CA ARG A 4 7.86 2.41 7.48
C ARG A 4 6.77 2.06 6.48
N VAL A 5 6.09 3.11 6.00
CA VAL A 5 4.98 2.98 5.06
C VAL A 5 5.32 3.73 3.78
N LEU A 6 5.16 3.06 2.65
CA LEU A 6 5.25 3.70 1.34
C LEU A 6 3.85 3.93 0.81
N VAL A 7 3.52 5.18 0.51
CA VAL A 7 2.22 5.56 -0.05
C VAL A 7 2.41 5.83 -1.54
N VAL A 8 1.73 5.05 -2.39
CA VAL A 8 1.80 5.21 -3.84
C VAL A 8 0.45 5.71 -4.33
N GLU A 9 0.39 6.96 -4.76
CA GLU A 9 -0.85 7.63 -5.16
C GLU A 9 -0.51 8.73 -6.15
N ASP A 10 -1.19 8.74 -7.29
CA ASP A 10 -0.92 9.73 -8.34
C ASP A 10 -1.57 11.09 -8.08
N GLU A 11 -2.63 11.15 -7.28
CA GLU A 11 -3.26 12.42 -6.94
C GLU A 11 -2.55 13.06 -5.76
N ALA A 12 -1.96 14.23 -6.00
CA ALA A 12 -1.12 14.91 -5.01
C ALA A 12 -1.86 15.23 -3.71
N ASP A 13 -3.12 15.68 -3.81
CA ASP A 13 -3.88 16.06 -2.62
C ASP A 13 -4.20 14.84 -1.75
N ILE A 14 -4.57 13.73 -2.37
CA ILE A 14 -4.88 12.49 -1.64
C ILE A 14 -3.59 11.94 -1.03
N ARG A 15 -2.50 11.92 -1.81
CA ARG A 15 -1.21 11.45 -1.32
C ARG A 15 -0.74 12.24 -0.10
N ARG A 16 -0.90 13.58 -0.14
CA ARG A 16 -0.53 14.44 0.97
C ARG A 16 -1.38 14.18 2.21
N LEU A 17 -2.70 14.05 2.00
CA LEU A 17 -3.62 13.81 3.11
C LEU A 17 -3.29 12.51 3.83
N ILE A 18 -3.11 11.44 3.07
CA ILE A 18 -2.75 10.13 3.64
C ILE A 18 -1.43 10.24 4.39
N SER A 19 -0.43 10.88 3.79
CA SER A 19 0.89 11.01 4.41
C SER A 19 0.83 11.75 5.74
N ILE A 20 0.10 12.86 5.79
CA ILE A 20 -0.03 13.65 7.01
C ILE A 20 -0.69 12.83 8.11
N LYS A 21 -1.77 12.13 7.78
CA LYS A 21 -2.49 11.33 8.78
C LYS A 21 -1.65 10.18 9.30
N LEU A 22 -0.92 9.50 8.43
CA LEU A 22 -0.07 8.39 8.86
C LEU A 22 1.12 8.87 9.68
N LYS A 23 1.73 9.98 9.31
CA LYS A 23 2.80 10.56 10.12
C LYS A 23 2.29 10.95 11.50
N GLY A 24 1.07 11.52 11.56
CA GLY A 24 0.44 11.87 12.83
C GLY A 24 0.16 10.66 13.71
N ALA A 25 -0.01 9.49 13.11
CA ALA A 25 -0.23 8.25 13.84
C ALA A 25 1.07 7.53 14.23
N GLY A 26 2.23 8.12 13.90
CA GLY A 26 3.52 7.57 14.33
C GLY A 26 4.26 6.76 13.29
N TYR A 27 3.79 6.71 12.05
CA TYR A 27 4.47 5.99 10.98
C TYR A 27 5.53 6.86 10.30
N ASP A 28 6.57 6.20 9.80
CA ASP A 28 7.60 6.84 9.00
C ASP A 28 7.17 6.67 7.53
N VAL A 29 6.79 7.76 6.88
CA VAL A 29 6.11 7.72 5.58
C VAL A 29 7.00 8.23 4.47
N SER A 30 7.09 7.46 3.38
CA SER A 30 7.62 7.92 2.11
C SER A 30 6.53 7.82 1.06
N THR A 31 6.69 8.52 -0.06
CA THR A 31 5.65 8.60 -1.08
C THR A 31 6.20 8.34 -2.48
N ALA A 32 5.33 7.91 -3.38
CA ALA A 32 5.63 7.76 -4.80
C ALA A 32 4.41 8.20 -5.60
N ASN A 33 4.65 8.70 -6.80
CA ASN A 33 3.60 9.30 -7.62
C ASN A 33 2.93 8.34 -8.60
N ASP A 34 3.56 7.21 -8.87
CA ASP A 34 3.03 6.22 -9.81
C ASP A 34 3.64 4.85 -9.51
N GLY A 35 3.21 3.84 -10.26
CA GLY A 35 3.65 2.48 -10.02
C GLY A 35 5.11 2.22 -10.31
N GLU A 36 5.69 2.91 -11.29
CA GLU A 36 7.13 2.75 -11.57
C GLU A 36 7.97 3.30 -10.44
N GLU A 37 7.64 4.50 -9.99
CA GLU A 37 8.32 5.13 -8.86
C GLU A 37 8.11 4.32 -7.59
N GLY A 38 6.88 3.79 -7.41
CA GLY A 38 6.55 2.94 -6.26
C GLY A 38 7.39 1.67 -6.21
N LEU A 39 7.55 1.00 -7.36
CA LEU A 39 8.37 -0.20 -7.44
C LEU A 39 9.82 0.11 -7.07
N ALA A 40 10.38 1.18 -7.65
CA ALA A 40 11.76 1.57 -7.37
C ALA A 40 11.96 1.89 -5.89
N ALA A 41 11.02 2.63 -5.29
CA ALA A 41 11.10 2.97 -3.88
C ALA A 41 10.99 1.74 -2.99
N ALA A 42 10.09 0.82 -3.30
CA ALA A 42 9.89 -0.39 -2.51
C ALA A 42 11.14 -1.27 -2.51
N VAL A 43 11.75 -1.44 -3.68
CA VAL A 43 12.95 -2.27 -3.79
C VAL A 43 14.14 -1.62 -3.07
N ARG A 44 14.27 -0.30 -3.18
CA ARG A 44 15.36 0.42 -2.55
C ARG A 44 15.23 0.46 -1.03
N ASP A 45 14.03 0.79 -0.53
CA ASP A 45 13.83 1.10 0.88
C ASP A 45 13.28 -0.05 1.70
N LYS A 46 12.68 -1.06 1.06
CA LYS A 46 12.07 -2.22 1.72
C LYS A 46 11.16 -1.80 2.87
N PRO A 47 10.06 -1.08 2.58
CA PRO A 47 9.14 -0.64 3.64
C PRO A 47 8.44 -1.82 4.29
N ASP A 48 7.85 -1.58 5.45
CA ASP A 48 7.06 -2.59 6.14
C ASP A 48 5.68 -2.76 5.51
N LEU A 49 5.16 -1.68 4.92
CA LEU A 49 3.82 -1.65 4.35
C LEU A 49 3.80 -0.76 3.11
N ILE A 50 3.03 -1.17 2.10
CA ILE A 50 2.69 -0.33 0.97
C ILE A 50 1.19 -0.06 1.00
N VAL A 51 0.81 1.21 0.88
CA VAL A 51 -0.57 1.63 0.64
C VAL A 51 -0.59 2.19 -0.78
N SER A 52 -1.30 1.55 -1.68
CA SER A 52 -1.26 1.91 -3.10
C SER A 52 -2.65 2.00 -3.72
N ASP A 53 -2.85 3.01 -4.55
CA ASP A 53 -4.02 3.05 -5.43
C ASP A 53 -3.90 1.94 -6.47
N VAL A 54 -5.04 1.46 -6.97
CA VAL A 54 -5.07 0.46 -8.04
C VAL A 54 -4.80 1.12 -9.39
N MET A 55 -5.49 2.21 -9.67
CA MET A 55 -5.42 2.88 -10.99
C MET A 55 -4.43 4.02 -10.94
N MET A 56 -3.31 3.84 -11.64
CA MET A 56 -2.26 4.86 -11.72
C MET A 56 -1.66 4.85 -13.12
N PRO A 57 -1.11 5.99 -13.57
CA PRO A 57 -0.40 6.03 -14.85
C PRO A 57 0.89 5.21 -14.80
N LYS A 58 1.40 4.87 -15.96
CA LYS A 58 2.64 4.13 -16.20
C LYS A 58 2.56 2.68 -15.79
N LYS A 59 2.24 2.40 -14.52
CA LYS A 59 2.15 1.04 -14.00
C LYS A 59 1.06 1.02 -12.94
N ASP A 60 0.04 0.18 -13.12
CA ASP A 60 -1.03 0.09 -12.14
C ASP A 60 -0.57 -0.59 -10.86
N GLY A 61 -1.41 -0.49 -9.81
CA GLY A 61 -1.05 -1.01 -8.50
C GLY A 61 -0.87 -2.52 -8.47
N TYR A 62 -1.68 -3.26 -9.19
CA TYR A 62 -1.57 -4.72 -9.21
C TYR A 62 -0.24 -5.17 -9.83
N THR A 63 0.13 -4.57 -10.94
CA THR A 63 1.39 -4.88 -11.62
C THR A 63 2.56 -4.52 -10.71
N MET A 64 2.49 -3.35 -10.06
CA MET A 64 3.54 -2.92 -9.14
C MET A 64 3.70 -3.92 -7.99
N VAL A 65 2.61 -4.34 -7.36
CA VAL A 65 2.66 -5.28 -6.24
C VAL A 65 3.26 -6.61 -6.67
N ARG A 66 2.85 -7.12 -7.83
CA ARG A 66 3.39 -8.38 -8.35
C ARG A 66 4.91 -8.27 -8.53
N GLU A 67 5.38 -7.18 -9.12
CA GLU A 67 6.79 -7.00 -9.36
C GLU A 67 7.59 -6.78 -8.07
N VAL A 68 7.00 -6.10 -7.08
CA VAL A 68 7.62 -5.96 -5.77
C VAL A 68 7.78 -7.34 -5.12
N ARG A 69 6.75 -8.16 -5.20
CA ARG A 69 6.81 -9.53 -4.66
C ARG A 69 7.89 -10.36 -5.33
N GLU A 70 8.01 -10.25 -6.65
CA GLU A 70 9.03 -10.96 -7.39
C GLU A 70 10.44 -10.50 -6.99
N ALA A 71 10.60 -9.19 -6.79
CA ALA A 71 11.90 -8.63 -6.49
C ALA A 71 12.35 -8.90 -5.05
N LEU A 72 11.43 -8.85 -4.09
CA LEU A 72 11.79 -8.92 -2.67
C LEU A 72 11.51 -10.28 -2.02
N GLY A 73 10.69 -11.12 -2.64
CA GLY A 73 10.41 -12.45 -2.11
C GLY A 73 9.87 -12.41 -0.69
N SER A 74 10.56 -13.07 0.22
CA SER A 74 10.15 -13.15 1.63
C SER A 74 10.25 -11.79 2.35
N GLU A 75 10.98 -10.83 1.77
CA GLU A 75 11.11 -9.49 2.35
C GLU A 75 10.05 -8.53 1.81
N ALA A 76 9.11 -9.02 0.99
CA ALA A 76 8.08 -8.17 0.42
C ALA A 76 7.19 -7.60 1.53
N PRO A 77 6.80 -6.32 1.42
CA PRO A 77 5.96 -5.68 2.45
C PRO A 77 4.53 -6.18 2.42
N VAL A 78 3.82 -5.89 3.50
CA VAL A 78 2.36 -6.01 3.54
C VAL A 78 1.78 -4.96 2.59
N VAL A 79 0.69 -5.28 1.89
CA VAL A 79 0.10 -4.38 0.90
C VAL A 79 -1.37 -4.17 1.16
N ILE A 80 -1.78 -2.89 1.22
CA ILE A 80 -3.19 -2.50 1.26
C ILE A 80 -3.48 -1.71 -0.03
N MET A 81 -4.49 -2.15 -0.79
CA MET A 81 -4.88 -1.50 -2.02
C MET A 81 -6.06 -0.56 -1.78
N LEU A 82 -6.01 0.62 -2.38
CA LEU A 82 -7.10 1.59 -2.37
C LEU A 82 -7.85 1.47 -3.68
N THR A 83 -9.14 1.17 -3.61
CA THR A 83 -9.94 0.90 -4.81
C THR A 83 -11.23 1.69 -4.82
N SER A 84 -11.74 1.99 -6.01
CA SER A 84 -13.03 2.66 -6.19
C SER A 84 -14.18 1.64 -6.13
N LEU A 85 -15.39 2.13 -5.81
CA LEU A 85 -16.56 1.26 -5.74
C LEU A 85 -16.79 0.44 -7.00
N GLY A 86 -16.52 1.02 -8.17
CA GLY A 86 -16.70 0.33 -9.45
C GLY A 86 -15.68 -0.73 -9.77
N GLN A 87 -14.66 -0.92 -8.93
CA GLN A 87 -13.55 -1.83 -9.17
C GLN A 87 -13.60 -3.08 -8.31
N ARG A 88 -14.76 -3.40 -7.74
CA ARG A 88 -14.91 -4.58 -6.87
C ARG A 88 -14.56 -5.88 -7.56
N THR A 89 -14.79 -5.96 -8.87
CA THR A 89 -14.47 -7.16 -9.63
C THR A 89 -12.97 -7.42 -9.70
N ASP A 90 -12.15 -6.42 -9.36
CA ASP A 90 -10.70 -6.55 -9.41
C ASP A 90 -10.10 -7.11 -8.12
N VAL A 91 -10.92 -7.37 -7.10
CA VAL A 91 -10.43 -7.87 -5.81
C VAL A 91 -9.70 -9.21 -5.98
N ALA A 92 -10.27 -10.12 -6.76
CA ALA A 92 -9.63 -11.41 -7.00
C ALA A 92 -8.27 -11.25 -7.67
N THR A 93 -8.18 -10.36 -8.68
CA THR A 93 -6.92 -10.06 -9.36
C THR A 93 -5.89 -9.49 -8.40
N GLY A 94 -6.33 -8.60 -7.51
CA GLY A 94 -5.45 -7.98 -6.52
C GLY A 94 -4.93 -8.98 -5.50
N LEU A 95 -5.78 -9.89 -5.03
CA LEU A 95 -5.35 -10.94 -4.12
C LEU A 95 -4.34 -11.86 -4.78
N ASP A 96 -4.57 -12.20 -6.05
CA ASP A 96 -3.61 -13.00 -6.82
C ASP A 96 -2.29 -12.27 -7.00
N ALA A 97 -2.32 -10.94 -7.07
CA ALA A 97 -1.11 -10.14 -7.18
C ALA A 97 -0.37 -10.00 -5.84
N GLY A 98 -1.01 -10.36 -4.73
CA GLY A 98 -0.36 -10.35 -3.42
C GLY A 98 -0.81 -9.26 -2.47
N ALA A 99 -1.96 -8.64 -2.71
CA ALA A 99 -2.51 -7.66 -1.77
C ALA A 99 -3.03 -8.37 -0.52
N ASP A 100 -2.83 -7.75 0.63
CA ASP A 100 -3.25 -8.33 1.91
C ASP A 100 -4.61 -7.80 2.35
N ASP A 101 -5.00 -6.61 1.90
CA ASP A 101 -6.29 -6.04 2.23
C ASP A 101 -6.67 -4.97 1.21
N TYR A 102 -7.93 -4.55 1.26
CA TYR A 102 -8.50 -3.53 0.37
C TYR A 102 -9.28 -2.52 1.18
N ILE A 103 -9.23 -1.28 0.76
CA ILE A 103 -10.09 -0.23 1.31
C ILE A 103 -10.76 0.48 0.13
N VAL A 104 -12.08 0.60 0.18
CA VAL A 104 -12.86 1.21 -0.89
C VAL A 104 -12.92 2.73 -0.70
N LYS A 105 -12.62 3.47 -1.75
CA LYS A 105 -12.75 4.94 -1.75
C LYS A 105 -14.21 5.33 -1.95
N PRO A 106 -14.69 6.39 -1.33
CA PRO A 106 -13.99 7.23 -0.36
C PRO A 106 -13.92 6.57 1.03
N PHE A 107 -12.86 6.84 1.76
CA PHE A 107 -12.68 6.29 3.11
C PHE A 107 -12.24 7.42 4.06
N ALA A 108 -12.52 7.23 5.36
CA ALA A 108 -11.98 8.12 6.38
C ALA A 108 -10.54 7.73 6.69
N PRO A 109 -9.64 8.69 6.91
CA PRO A 109 -8.24 8.35 7.26
C PRO A 109 -8.14 7.43 8.48
N ARG A 110 -9.07 7.57 9.44
CA ARG A 110 -9.12 6.67 10.60
C ARG A 110 -9.31 5.22 10.19
N GLU A 111 -10.15 4.98 9.20
CA GLU A 111 -10.39 3.63 8.70
C GLU A 111 -9.11 3.02 8.14
N LEU A 112 -8.35 3.80 7.38
CA LEU A 112 -7.08 3.33 6.84
C LEU A 112 -6.11 2.96 7.96
N ILE A 113 -5.99 3.83 8.97
CA ILE A 113 -5.09 3.57 10.10
C ILE A 113 -5.49 2.30 10.84
N GLN A 114 -6.79 2.10 11.07
CA GLN A 114 -7.28 0.89 11.73
C GLN A 114 -6.96 -0.36 10.92
N ARG A 115 -7.13 -0.30 9.61
CA ARG A 115 -6.80 -1.43 8.73
C ARG A 115 -5.32 -1.74 8.75
N ILE A 116 -4.49 -0.71 8.74
CA ILE A 116 -3.04 -0.89 8.83
C ILE A 116 -2.67 -1.65 10.11
N GLU A 117 -3.23 -1.22 11.25
CA GLU A 117 -2.93 -1.85 12.53
C GLU A 117 -3.32 -3.33 12.52
N VAL A 118 -4.51 -3.65 12.01
CA VAL A 118 -5.00 -5.03 11.96
C VAL A 118 -4.13 -5.89 11.05
N VAL A 119 -3.83 -5.40 9.85
CA VAL A 119 -3.08 -6.17 8.86
C VAL A 119 -1.64 -6.39 9.34
N MET A 120 -1.02 -5.36 9.92
CA MET A 120 0.34 -5.48 10.43
C MET A 120 0.42 -6.46 11.59
N LEU A 121 -0.56 -6.42 12.50
CA LEU A 121 -0.60 -7.36 13.61
C LEU A 121 -0.76 -8.80 13.12
N ARG A 122 -1.65 -9.02 12.16
CA ARG A 122 -1.86 -10.34 11.58
C ARG A 122 -0.57 -10.86 10.92
N HIS A 123 0.12 -9.99 10.20
CA HIS A 123 1.36 -10.34 9.53
C HIS A 123 2.43 -10.75 10.54
N GLU A 124 2.56 -10.01 11.64
CA GLU A 124 3.52 -10.34 12.68
C GLU A 124 3.22 -11.69 13.34
N GLN A 125 1.93 -11.98 13.56
CA GLN A 125 1.51 -13.26 14.13
C GLN A 125 1.83 -14.44 13.20
N GLN A 126 1.71 -14.23 11.91
CA GLN A 126 1.99 -15.29 10.92
C GLN A 126 3.48 -15.58 10.78
N ARG A 127 4.33 -14.64 11.19
CA ARG A 127 5.78 -14.84 11.10
C ARG A 127 6.34 -15.66 12.25
N THR A 128 5.59 -15.81 13.29
CA THR A 128 6.00 -16.62 14.45
C THR A 128 5.39 -18.01 14.35
#